data_a220481de8148f2a9939fd16960c6a03
#
_entry.id   a220481de8148f2a9939fd16960c6a03
#
_cell.length_a   1.000
_cell.length_b   1.000
_cell.length_c   1.000
_cell.angle_alpha   90.00
_cell.angle_beta   90.00
_cell.angle_gamma   90.00
#
_symmetry.space_group_name_H-M   'P 1'
#
loop_
_entity.id
_entity.type
_entity.pdbx_description
1 polymer ?
#
loop_
_entity_poly.entity_id
_entity_poly.type
_entity_poly.pdbx_seq_one_letter_code
_entity_poly.pdbx_strand_id
1 'polypeptide(L)'
;MKNILITGASQGIGKATAIEAAKAKMFVGINYNQNAKAADECLAEVKSAGGDGIILQCDVADSKAVISMFEQFKEKAGSIDAVFNN
;
A
#
# COMPACT_ATOMS: atom_id res chain seq x y z
N MET A 1 -7.64 -4.21 13.13
CA MET A 1 -6.52 -4.57 12.26
C MET A 1 -5.63 -3.36 12.07
N LYS A 2 -4.34 -3.50 12.34
CA LYS A 2 -3.39 -2.43 12.07
C LYS A 2 -3.19 -2.25 10.57
N ASN A 3 -2.75 -1.07 10.17
CA ASN A 3 -2.58 -0.79 8.77
C ASN A 3 -1.28 -0.02 8.49
N ILE A 4 -0.83 -0.12 7.25
CA ILE A 4 0.37 0.57 6.79
C ILE A 4 0.18 1.00 5.33
N LEU A 5 0.54 2.22 5.02
CA LEU A 5 0.59 2.72 3.65
C LEU A 5 2.05 2.73 3.19
N ILE A 6 2.31 2.08 2.07
CA ILE A 6 3.67 1.95 1.55
C ILE A 6 3.76 2.60 0.17
N THR A 7 4.62 3.60 0.04
CA THR A 7 4.85 4.24 -1.26
C THR A 7 5.79 3.38 -2.10
N GLY A 8 5.53 3.33 -3.40
CA GLY A 8 6.34 2.53 -4.31
C GLY A 8 6.34 1.04 -3.99
N ALA A 9 5.20 0.51 -3.56
CA ALA A 9 5.10 -0.86 -3.04
C ALA A 9 4.95 -1.94 -4.10
N SER A 10 4.84 -1.56 -5.38
CA SER A 10 4.61 -2.55 -6.44
C SER A 10 5.84 -3.40 -6.76
N GLN A 11 7.02 -3.00 -6.30
CA GLN A 11 8.25 -3.74 -6.58
C GLN A 11 9.35 -3.38 -5.56
N GLY A 12 10.41 -4.16 -5.57
CA GLY A 12 11.61 -3.90 -4.77
C GLY A 12 11.36 -3.97 -3.27
N ILE A 13 12.01 -3.06 -2.53
CA ILE A 13 11.93 -3.01 -1.07
C ILE A 13 10.51 -2.74 -0.59
N GLY A 14 9.78 -1.87 -1.31
CA GLY A 14 8.39 -1.57 -0.96
C GLY A 14 7.51 -2.81 -1.02
N LYS A 15 7.66 -3.62 -2.06
CA LYS A 15 6.92 -4.88 -2.19
C LYS A 15 7.29 -5.85 -1.07
N ALA A 16 8.58 -6.00 -0.77
CA ALA A 16 9.02 -6.88 0.31
C ALA A 16 8.43 -6.44 1.65
N THR A 17 8.41 -5.13 1.91
CA THR A 17 7.81 -4.57 3.13
C THR A 17 6.31 -4.86 3.18
N ALA A 18 5.61 -4.74 2.06
CA ALA A 18 4.18 -5.04 1.98
C ALA A 18 3.89 -6.49 2.35
N ILE A 19 4.70 -7.42 1.86
CA ILE A 19 4.52 -8.84 2.15
C ILE A 19 4.79 -9.13 3.63
N GLU A 20 5.83 -8.52 4.22
CA GLU A 20 6.10 -8.69 5.65
C GLU A 20 4.98 -8.14 6.50
N ALA A 21 4.42 -6.98 6.14
CA ALA A 21 3.26 -6.42 6.83
C ALA A 21 2.06 -7.36 6.74
N ALA A 22 1.86 -7.98 5.58
CA ALA A 22 0.77 -8.94 5.37
C ALA A 22 0.93 -10.18 6.26
N LYS A 23 2.15 -10.66 6.46
CA LYS A 23 2.43 -11.77 7.36
C LYS A 23 2.04 -11.43 8.80
N ALA A 24 2.12 -10.15 9.16
CA ALA A 24 1.67 -9.65 10.46
C ALA A 24 0.16 -9.34 10.46
N LYS A 25 -0.55 -9.73 9.41
CA LYS A 25 -2.00 -9.57 9.25
C LYS A 25 -2.45 -8.11 9.25
N MET A 26 -1.63 -7.24 8.67
CA MET A 26 -1.98 -5.83 8.52
C MET A 26 -2.82 -5.58 7.27
N PHE A 27 -3.54 -4.46 7.27
CA PHE A 27 -4.18 -3.93 6.06
C PHE A 27 -3.16 -3.03 5.36
N VAL A 28 -2.84 -3.33 4.10
CA VAL A 28 -1.73 -2.69 3.40
C VAL A 28 -2.23 -1.80 2.26
N GLY A 29 -1.85 -0.54 2.28
CA GLY A 29 -2.04 0.36 1.14
C GLY A 29 -0.83 0.24 0.23
N ILE A 30 -1.05 -0.19 -1.00
CA ILE A 30 -0.01 -0.43 -1.99
C ILE A 30 -0.04 0.71 -2.99
N ASN A 31 0.86 1.67 -2.81
CA ASN A 31 0.96 2.79 -3.75
C ASN A 31 1.79 2.40 -4.97
N TYR A 32 1.31 2.80 -6.13
CA TYR A 32 2.06 2.68 -7.38
C TYR A 32 1.82 3.92 -8.24
N ASN A 33 2.73 4.18 -9.17
CA ASN A 33 2.56 5.31 -10.10
C ASN A 33 2.05 4.85 -11.47
N GLN A 34 2.77 3.97 -12.15
CA GLN A 34 2.45 3.61 -13.53
C GLN A 34 2.18 2.13 -13.77
N ASN A 35 2.66 1.24 -12.94
CA ASN A 35 2.57 -0.19 -13.18
C ASN A 35 1.45 -0.84 -12.37
N ALA A 36 0.21 -0.68 -12.86
CA ALA A 36 -0.97 -1.24 -12.20
C ALA A 36 -0.91 -2.77 -12.10
N LYS A 37 -0.34 -3.43 -13.12
CA LYS A 37 -0.23 -4.90 -13.11
C LYS A 37 0.66 -5.38 -11.96
N ALA A 38 1.80 -4.73 -11.77
CA ALA A 38 2.71 -5.07 -10.66
C ALA A 38 2.04 -4.81 -9.30
N ALA A 39 1.24 -3.75 -9.21
CA ALA A 39 0.50 -3.44 -7.98
C ALA A 39 -0.56 -4.51 -7.70
N ASP A 40 -1.29 -4.95 -8.71
CA ASP A 40 -2.28 -6.03 -8.57
C ASP A 40 -1.61 -7.33 -8.13
N GLU A 41 -0.45 -7.65 -8.70
CA GLU A 41 0.31 -8.83 -8.32
C GLU A 41 0.79 -8.74 -6.87
N CYS A 42 1.24 -7.56 -6.44
CA CYS A 42 1.63 -7.34 -5.06
C CYS A 42 0.45 -7.53 -4.11
N LEU A 43 -0.73 -7.02 -4.46
CA LEU A 43 -1.92 -7.20 -3.65
C LEU A 43 -2.30 -8.67 -3.52
N ALA A 44 -2.20 -9.44 -4.61
CA ALA A 44 -2.45 -10.88 -4.56
C ALA A 44 -1.50 -11.58 -3.61
N GLU A 45 -0.22 -11.22 -3.62
CA GLU A 45 0.78 -11.79 -2.70
C GLU A 45 0.51 -11.39 -1.25
N VAL A 46 0.08 -10.15 -1.02
CA VAL A 46 -0.31 -9.67 0.32
C VAL A 46 -1.45 -10.52 0.86
N LYS A 47 -2.47 -10.76 0.07
CA LYS A 47 -3.60 -11.59 0.48
C LYS A 47 -3.18 -13.04 0.74
N SER A 48 -2.33 -13.59 -0.12
CA SER A 48 -1.81 -14.95 0.05
C SER A 48 -0.96 -15.08 1.33
N ALA A 49 -0.32 -14.00 1.75
CA ALA A 49 0.51 -14.01 2.97
C ALA A 49 -0.30 -13.84 4.26
N GLY A 50 -1.60 -13.64 4.15
CA GLY A 50 -2.49 -13.54 5.30
C GLY A 50 -2.98 -12.16 5.65
N GLY A 51 -2.58 -11.14 4.88
CA GLY A 51 -3.06 -9.76 5.05
C GLY A 51 -4.19 -9.43 4.11
N ASP A 52 -4.49 -8.16 4.02
CA ASP A 52 -5.44 -7.60 3.07
C ASP A 52 -4.95 -6.22 2.68
N GLY A 53 -5.57 -5.60 1.70
CA GLY A 53 -5.12 -4.27 1.30
C GLY A 53 -5.86 -3.71 0.11
N ILE A 54 -5.36 -2.58 -0.35
CA ILE A 54 -5.86 -1.91 -1.56
C ILE A 54 -4.67 -1.35 -2.35
N ILE A 55 -4.86 -1.20 -3.65
CA ILE A 55 -3.88 -0.50 -4.49
C ILE A 55 -4.31 0.96 -4.62
N LEU A 56 -3.33 1.86 -4.65
CA LEU A 56 -3.57 3.30 -4.69
C LEU A 56 -2.64 3.93 -5.73
N GLN A 57 -3.21 4.37 -6.84
CA GLN A 57 -2.44 5.05 -7.88
C GLN A 57 -2.16 6.48 -7.45
N CYS A 58 -0.90 6.87 -7.45
CA CYS A 58 -0.49 8.22 -7.09
C CYS A 58 0.95 8.46 -7.50
N ASP A 59 1.19 9.61 -8.15
CA ASP A 59 2.54 10.11 -8.34
C ASP A 59 2.94 10.86 -7.06
N VAL A 60 3.89 10.32 -6.30
CA VAL A 60 4.29 10.91 -5.02
C VAL A 60 4.98 12.26 -5.16
N ALA A 61 5.33 12.69 -6.37
CA ALA A 61 5.84 14.02 -6.62
C ALA A 61 4.72 15.07 -6.67
N ASP A 62 3.46 14.65 -6.78
CA ASP A 62 2.29 15.52 -6.79
C ASP A 62 1.67 15.58 -5.40
N SER A 63 1.87 16.71 -4.70
CA SER A 63 1.42 16.84 -3.32
C SER A 63 -0.10 16.74 -3.15
N LYS A 64 -0.87 17.21 -4.12
CA LYS A 64 -2.33 17.09 -4.07
C LYS A 64 -2.76 15.64 -4.23
N ALA A 65 -2.12 14.90 -5.13
CA ALA A 65 -2.40 13.49 -5.32
C ALA A 65 -2.04 12.68 -4.07
N VAL A 66 -0.95 13.04 -3.39
CA VAL A 66 -0.55 12.39 -2.13
C VAL A 66 -1.61 12.57 -1.05
N ILE A 67 -2.12 13.81 -0.89
CA ILE A 67 -3.17 14.09 0.09
C ILE A 67 -4.40 13.24 -0.21
N SER A 68 -4.82 13.19 -1.46
CA SER A 68 -5.97 12.40 -1.89
C SER A 68 -5.75 10.91 -1.61
N MET A 69 -4.54 10.40 -1.85
CA MET A 69 -4.19 9.01 -1.58
C MET A 69 -4.32 8.69 -0.09
N PHE A 70 -3.81 9.55 0.79
CA PHE A 70 -3.94 9.36 2.24
C PHE A 70 -5.40 9.35 2.66
N GLU A 71 -6.21 10.24 2.12
CA GLU A 71 -7.65 10.28 2.43
C GLU A 71 -8.36 9.00 1.99
N GLN A 72 -8.05 8.51 0.79
CA GLN A 72 -8.62 7.25 0.28
C GLN A 72 -8.23 6.07 1.15
N PHE A 73 -6.97 6.00 1.54
CA PHE A 73 -6.50 4.92 2.40
C PHE A 73 -7.16 4.97 3.77
N LYS A 74 -7.22 6.15 4.38
CA LYS A 74 -7.85 6.33 5.68
C LYS A 74 -9.33 5.94 5.66
N GLU A 75 -10.02 6.28 4.57
CA GLU A 75 -11.43 5.94 4.42
C GLU A 75 -11.64 4.42 4.41
N LYS A 76 -10.77 3.68 3.73
CA LYS A 76 -10.87 2.23 3.64
C LYS A 76 -10.38 1.52 4.90
N ALA A 77 -9.31 2.02 5.50
CA ALA A 77 -8.67 1.38 6.66
C ALA A 77 -9.20 1.86 8.00
N GLY A 78 -9.87 3.00 8.02
CA GLY A 78 -10.39 3.62 9.25
C GLY A 78 -9.38 4.49 9.97
N SER A 79 -8.11 4.28 9.75
CA SER A 79 -7.02 5.04 10.40
C SER A 79 -5.75 4.87 9.58
N ILE A 80 -4.67 5.54 10.01
CA ILE A 80 -3.34 5.30 9.44
C ILE A 80 -2.40 5.06 10.61
N ASP A 81 -2.00 3.81 10.80
CA ASP A 81 -1.12 3.43 11.90
C ASP A 81 0.36 3.63 11.56
N ALA A 82 0.72 3.40 10.30
CA ALA A 82 2.11 3.53 9.86
C ALA A 82 2.20 3.91 8.39
N VAL A 83 3.27 4.58 8.03
CA VAL A 83 3.60 4.91 6.64
C VAL A 83 5.05 4.51 6.40
N PHE A 84 5.28 3.74 5.35
CA PHE A 84 6.64 3.43 4.90
C PHE A 84 6.90 4.20 3.62
N ASN A 85 7.74 5.21 3.73
CA ASN A 85 8.08 6.05 2.59
C ASN A 85 9.32 5.47 1.89
N ASN A 86 9.04 4.73 0.85
CA ASN A 86 10.08 4.02 0.09
C ASN A 86 10.74 4.94 -0.94
#